data_8cfaca75830ce7800a9baaefbab09de2
#
_entry.id   8cfaca75830ce7800a9baaefbab09de2
#
_cell.length_a   1.000
_cell.length_b   1.000
_cell.length_c   1.000
_cell.angle_alpha   90.00
_cell.angle_beta   90.00
_cell.angle_gamma   90.00
#
_symmetry.space_group_name_H-M   'P 1'
#
loop_
_entity.id
_entity.type
_entity.pdbx_description
1 polymer ?
#
loop_
_entity_poly.entity_id
_entity_poly.type
_entity_poly.pdbx_seq_one_letter_code
_entity_poly.pdbx_strand_id
1 'polypeptide(L)'
;MKERYSKAILSIGCTLAVLALMAGAVGSHMVEEGLAREAFKTASTYHFYASLAIVIGAICSMLWQSSIWLPSFGFALIGIACFSGSLYLKSLGITDAAPLGPVGGLCIMASWGLIALAVIGGRNTTRN
;
A
#
# COMPACT_ATOMS: atom_id res chain seq x y z
N MET A 1 -18.69 -6.38 2.54
CA MET A 1 -18.33 -5.32 3.53
C MET A 1 -19.41 -4.24 3.48
N LYS A 2 -19.71 -3.60 4.61
CA LYS A 2 -20.73 -2.51 4.58
C LYS A 2 -20.14 -1.33 3.78
N GLU A 3 -20.94 -0.72 2.90
CA GLU A 3 -20.54 0.39 2.02
C GLU A 3 -19.80 1.53 2.75
N ARG A 4 -20.22 1.83 3.98
CA ARG A 4 -19.57 2.83 4.83
C ARG A 4 -18.07 2.52 5.08
N TYR A 5 -17.75 1.24 5.34
CA TYR A 5 -16.35 0.84 5.57
C TYR A 5 -15.54 0.89 4.28
N SER A 6 -16.12 0.47 3.16
CA SER A 6 -15.42 0.57 1.86
C SER A 6 -15.10 2.02 1.50
N LYS A 7 -16.03 2.96 1.74
CA LYS A 7 -15.77 4.40 1.53
C LYS A 7 -14.66 4.94 2.44
N ALA A 8 -14.65 4.53 3.71
CA ALA A 8 -13.59 4.95 4.65
C ALA A 8 -12.21 4.40 4.21
N ILE A 9 -12.14 3.12 3.82
CA ILE A 9 -10.91 2.50 3.34
C ILE A 9 -10.44 3.15 2.03
N LEU A 10 -11.37 3.48 1.12
CA LEU A 10 -11.06 4.21 -0.10
C LEU A 10 -10.42 5.58 0.21
N SER A 11 -10.98 6.32 1.16
CA SER A 11 -10.43 7.62 1.57
C SER A 11 -9.03 7.47 2.18
N ILE A 12 -8.80 6.44 2.99
CA ILE A 12 -7.48 6.13 3.55
C ILE A 12 -6.50 5.83 2.42
N GLY A 13 -6.86 4.98 1.46
CA GLY A 13 -6.02 4.64 0.33
C GLY A 13 -5.64 5.85 -0.52
N CYS A 14 -6.60 6.73 -0.81
CA CYS A 14 -6.35 7.98 -1.53
C CYS A 14 -5.42 8.91 -0.75
N THR A 15 -5.61 9.05 0.56
CA THR A 15 -4.72 9.86 1.42
C THR A 15 -3.29 9.31 1.41
N LEU A 16 -3.12 8.00 1.56
CA LEU A 16 -1.81 7.35 1.49
C LEU A 16 -1.15 7.54 0.12
N ALA A 17 -1.92 7.49 -0.97
CA ALA A 17 -1.41 7.75 -2.31
C ALA A 17 -0.90 9.19 -2.46
N VAL A 18 -1.63 10.18 -1.93
CA VAL A 18 -1.17 11.58 -1.90
C VAL A 18 0.12 11.71 -1.10
N LEU A 19 0.19 11.10 0.08
CA LEU A 19 1.41 11.11 0.90
C LEU A 19 2.60 10.47 0.17
N ALA A 20 2.39 9.39 -0.56
CA ALA A 20 3.43 8.75 -1.36
C ALA A 20 3.94 9.67 -2.49
N LEU A 21 3.05 10.38 -3.19
CA LEU A 21 3.41 11.34 -4.23
C LEU A 21 4.17 12.53 -3.66
N MET A 22 3.73 13.07 -2.51
CA MET A 22 4.44 14.13 -1.80
C MET A 22 5.84 13.68 -1.37
N ALA A 23 5.96 12.47 -0.81
CA ALA A 23 7.26 11.90 -0.45
C ALA A 23 8.18 11.77 -1.67
N GLY A 24 7.67 11.31 -2.82
CA GLY A 24 8.43 11.26 -4.06
C GLY A 24 8.97 12.61 -4.50
N ALA A 25 8.14 13.66 -4.41
CA ALA A 25 8.56 15.04 -4.73
C ALA A 25 9.63 15.56 -3.75
N VAL A 26 9.41 15.36 -2.44
CA VAL A 26 10.38 15.75 -1.40
C VAL A 26 11.71 15.01 -1.60
N GLY A 27 11.68 13.71 -1.84
CA GLY A 27 12.87 12.90 -2.05
C GLY A 27 13.71 13.36 -3.25
N SER A 28 13.06 13.86 -4.30
CA SER A 28 13.76 14.34 -5.50
C SER A 28 14.53 15.64 -5.25
N HIS A 29 14.07 16.48 -4.32
CA HIS A 29 14.61 17.83 -4.10
C HIS A 29 15.41 17.99 -2.81
N MET A 30 15.10 17.22 -1.77
CA MET A 30 15.65 17.42 -0.41
C MET A 30 16.59 16.31 0.06
N VAL A 31 16.59 15.14 -0.60
CA VAL A 31 17.51 14.05 -0.27
C VAL A 31 18.75 14.14 -1.16
N GLU A 32 19.94 13.97 -0.57
CA GLU A 32 21.23 14.00 -1.29
C GLU A 32 21.26 12.96 -2.40
N GLU A 33 21.94 13.31 -3.51
CA GLU A 33 22.11 12.41 -4.63
C GLU A 33 22.89 11.14 -4.24
N GLY A 34 22.57 10.02 -4.88
CA GLY A 34 23.19 8.74 -4.64
C GLY A 34 22.24 7.71 -4.04
N LEU A 35 22.77 6.77 -3.28
CA LEU A 35 22.02 5.64 -2.73
C LEU A 35 20.85 6.06 -1.81
N ALA A 36 21.01 7.16 -1.08
CA ALA A 36 19.93 7.66 -0.20
C ALA A 36 18.72 8.12 -1.01
N ARG A 37 18.92 8.86 -2.09
CA ARG A 37 17.83 9.31 -2.97
C ARG A 37 17.18 8.14 -3.70
N GLU A 38 17.95 7.16 -4.16
CA GLU A 38 17.44 5.93 -4.78
C GLU A 38 16.55 5.13 -3.80
N ALA A 39 16.99 4.96 -2.56
CA ALA A 39 16.20 4.30 -1.51
C ALA A 39 14.91 5.05 -1.22
N PHE A 40 14.95 6.38 -1.11
CA PHE A 40 13.77 7.21 -0.85
C PHE A 40 12.77 7.13 -2.02
N LYS A 41 13.26 7.18 -3.25
CA LYS A 41 12.44 7.03 -4.45
C LYS A 41 11.77 5.65 -4.51
N THR A 42 12.51 4.59 -4.22
CA THR A 42 11.96 3.23 -4.12
C THR A 42 10.87 3.15 -3.05
N ALA A 43 11.12 3.74 -1.88
CA ALA A 43 10.15 3.78 -0.79
C ALA A 43 8.82 4.43 -1.24
N SER A 44 8.89 5.61 -1.87
CA SER A 44 7.69 6.33 -2.31
C SER A 44 6.95 5.61 -3.43
N THR A 45 7.66 4.95 -4.32
CA THR A 45 7.07 4.16 -5.42
C THR A 45 6.26 2.98 -4.88
N TYR A 46 6.83 2.19 -3.99
CA TYR A 46 6.12 1.05 -3.41
C TYR A 46 5.04 1.46 -2.41
N HIS A 47 5.22 2.58 -1.70
CA HIS A 47 4.16 3.20 -0.92
C HIS A 47 2.95 3.52 -1.81
N PHE A 48 3.18 4.11 -2.98
CA PHE A 48 2.12 4.41 -3.93
C PHE A 48 1.44 3.14 -4.47
N TYR A 49 2.20 2.10 -4.84
CA TYR A 49 1.63 0.82 -5.31
C TYR A 49 0.77 0.13 -4.24
N ALA A 50 1.20 0.13 -2.99
CA ALA A 50 0.41 -0.42 -1.90
C ALA A 50 -0.84 0.42 -1.61
N SER A 51 -0.75 1.74 -1.75
CA SER A 51 -1.91 2.64 -1.64
C SER A 51 -2.93 2.38 -2.75
N LEU A 52 -2.47 2.13 -3.99
CA LEU A 52 -3.33 1.73 -5.11
C LEU A 52 -4.03 0.39 -4.84
N ALA A 53 -3.34 -0.58 -4.22
CA ALA A 53 -3.98 -1.83 -3.82
C ALA A 53 -5.16 -1.58 -2.87
N ILE A 54 -5.00 -0.67 -1.90
CA ILE A 54 -6.08 -0.27 -0.98
C ILE A 54 -7.23 0.38 -1.75
N VAL A 55 -6.95 1.33 -2.64
CA VAL A 55 -7.95 2.05 -3.45
C VAL A 55 -8.74 1.08 -4.33
N ILE A 56 -8.04 0.26 -5.12
CA ILE A 56 -8.65 -0.72 -6.03
C ILE A 56 -9.44 -1.76 -5.25
N GLY A 57 -8.87 -2.30 -4.17
CA GLY A 57 -9.55 -3.26 -3.31
C GLY A 57 -10.81 -2.67 -2.66
N ALA A 58 -10.77 -1.40 -2.22
CA ALA A 58 -11.94 -0.72 -1.68
C ALA A 58 -13.07 -0.57 -2.71
N ILE A 59 -12.74 -0.18 -3.94
CA ILE A 59 -13.71 -0.10 -5.05
C ILE A 59 -14.29 -1.48 -5.36
N CYS A 60 -13.44 -2.49 -5.50
CA CYS A 60 -13.86 -3.86 -5.77
C CYS A 60 -14.73 -4.42 -4.65
N SER A 61 -14.45 -4.07 -3.39
CA SER A 61 -15.26 -4.51 -2.24
C SER A 61 -16.70 -4.00 -2.24
N MET A 62 -16.99 -2.96 -3.02
CA MET A 62 -18.35 -2.47 -3.23
C MET A 62 -19.12 -3.33 -4.25
N LEU A 63 -18.40 -3.99 -5.16
CA LEU A 63 -18.97 -4.79 -6.25
C LEU A 63 -19.03 -6.29 -5.90
N TRP A 64 -18.09 -6.78 -5.14
CA TRP A 64 -17.97 -8.20 -4.76
C TRP A 64 -17.90 -8.38 -3.25
N GLN A 65 -18.73 -9.26 -2.71
CA GLN A 65 -18.70 -9.64 -1.29
C GLN A 65 -17.68 -10.74 -1.04
N SER A 66 -16.70 -10.47 -0.19
CA SER A 66 -15.70 -11.43 0.25
C SER A 66 -15.19 -11.09 1.65
N SER A 67 -14.84 -12.08 2.44
CA SER A 67 -14.18 -11.90 3.74
C SER A 67 -12.68 -11.58 3.62
N ILE A 68 -12.12 -11.72 2.42
CA ILE A 68 -10.68 -11.55 2.15
C ILE A 68 -10.30 -10.05 2.03
N TRP A 69 -11.26 -9.15 1.87
CA TRP A 69 -10.98 -7.72 1.73
C TRP A 69 -10.21 -7.13 2.90
N LEU A 70 -10.63 -7.43 4.12
CA LEU A 70 -9.99 -6.88 5.31
C LEU A 70 -8.53 -7.34 5.47
N PRO A 71 -8.19 -8.64 5.36
CA PRO A 71 -6.80 -9.08 5.29
C PRO A 71 -5.98 -8.39 4.19
N SER A 72 -6.53 -8.21 2.98
CA SER A 72 -5.78 -7.58 1.89
C SER A 72 -5.36 -6.14 2.23
N PHE A 73 -6.24 -5.37 2.86
CA PHE A 73 -5.91 -4.01 3.32
C PHE A 73 -4.87 -4.03 4.44
N GLY A 74 -4.98 -4.97 5.38
CA GLY A 74 -3.99 -5.15 6.45
C GLY A 74 -2.60 -5.43 5.89
N PHE A 75 -2.47 -6.34 4.92
CA PHE A 75 -1.21 -6.63 4.26
C PHE A 75 -0.64 -5.43 3.50
N ALA A 76 -1.47 -4.63 2.84
CA ALA A 76 -1.01 -3.39 2.20
C ALA A 76 -0.44 -2.39 3.21
N LEU A 77 -1.12 -2.16 4.34
CA LEU A 77 -0.67 -1.25 5.39
C LEU A 77 0.63 -1.74 6.05
N ILE A 78 0.73 -3.03 6.37
CA ILE A 78 1.96 -3.63 6.90
C ILE A 78 3.09 -3.49 5.87
N GLY A 79 2.80 -3.70 4.60
CA GLY A 79 3.75 -3.52 3.51
C GLY A 79 4.29 -2.09 3.41
N ILE A 80 3.43 -1.08 3.51
CA ILE A 80 3.84 0.33 3.56
C ILE A 80 4.74 0.58 4.76
N ALA A 81 4.34 0.15 5.95
CA ALA A 81 5.10 0.38 7.17
C ALA A 81 6.47 -0.32 7.15
N CYS A 82 6.51 -1.61 6.78
CA CYS A 82 7.74 -2.40 6.82
C CYS A 82 8.66 -2.15 5.63
N PHE A 83 8.14 -2.06 4.39
CA PHE A 83 8.96 -1.85 3.22
C PHE A 83 9.31 -0.37 3.03
N SER A 84 8.31 0.46 2.78
CA SER A 84 8.54 1.87 2.49
C SER A 84 9.04 2.61 3.72
N GLY A 85 8.49 2.33 4.91
CA GLY A 85 8.93 2.92 6.16
C GLY A 85 10.40 2.65 6.45
N SER A 86 10.87 1.41 6.31
CA SER A 86 12.28 1.07 6.53
C SER A 86 13.22 1.79 5.55
N LEU A 87 12.83 1.90 4.29
CA LEU A 87 13.63 2.60 3.27
C LEU A 87 13.64 4.12 3.48
N TYR A 88 12.52 4.73 3.90
CA TYR A 88 12.51 6.14 4.30
C TYR A 88 13.46 6.41 5.46
N LEU A 89 13.39 5.62 6.52
CA LEU A 89 14.26 5.77 7.68
C LEU A 89 15.74 5.55 7.34
N LYS A 90 16.04 4.57 6.49
CA LYS A 90 17.39 4.30 6.01
C LYS A 90 17.94 5.47 5.19
N SER A 91 17.14 6.01 4.26
CA SER A 91 17.55 7.12 3.40
C SER A 91 17.82 8.41 4.18
N LEU A 92 17.16 8.59 5.32
CA LEU A 92 17.37 9.72 6.23
C LEU A 92 18.48 9.46 7.28
N GLY A 93 19.14 8.31 7.23
CA GLY A 93 20.22 7.96 8.16
C GLY A 93 19.75 7.71 9.60
N ILE A 94 18.44 7.47 9.83
CA ILE A 94 17.89 7.29 11.18
C ILE A 94 18.14 5.86 11.68
N THR A 95 17.99 4.86 10.81
CA THR A 95 18.20 3.44 11.18
C THR A 95 18.45 2.58 9.94
N ASP A 96 19.11 1.46 10.14
CA ASP A 96 19.25 0.41 9.13
C ASP A 96 18.27 -0.75 9.43
N ALA A 97 17.00 -0.52 9.09
CA ALA A 97 15.93 -1.49 9.24
C ALA A 97 15.83 -2.46 8.04
N ALA A 98 16.96 -2.77 7.42
CA ALA A 98 17.06 -3.60 6.22
C ALA A 98 16.30 -4.96 6.30
N PRO A 99 16.23 -5.66 7.45
CA PRO A 99 15.50 -6.93 7.54
C PRO A 99 13.99 -6.81 7.32
N LEU A 100 13.39 -5.63 7.51
CA LEU A 100 11.95 -5.41 7.35
C LEU A 100 11.54 -5.23 5.88
N GLY A 101 12.46 -4.85 5.01
CA GLY A 101 12.19 -4.63 3.59
C GLY A 101 11.60 -5.86 2.89
N PRO A 102 12.26 -7.03 2.90
CA PRO A 102 11.74 -8.23 2.25
C PRO A 102 10.37 -8.67 2.78
N VAL A 103 10.15 -8.58 4.09
CA VAL A 103 8.86 -8.91 4.72
C VAL A 103 7.77 -7.97 4.22
N GLY A 104 8.04 -6.67 4.20
CA GLY A 104 7.10 -5.67 3.70
C GLY A 104 6.80 -5.85 2.22
N GLY A 105 7.79 -6.18 1.39
CA GLY A 105 7.61 -6.48 -0.03
C GLY A 105 6.69 -7.69 -0.26
N LEU A 106 6.85 -8.77 0.51
CA LEU A 106 5.96 -9.93 0.49
C LEU A 106 4.54 -9.55 0.91
N CYS A 107 4.38 -8.68 1.89
CA CYS A 107 3.07 -8.19 2.31
C CYS A 107 2.37 -7.41 1.18
N ILE A 108 3.08 -6.55 0.45
CA ILE A 108 2.51 -5.82 -0.70
C ILE A 108 2.05 -6.81 -1.78
N MET A 109 2.87 -7.80 -2.12
CA MET A 109 2.51 -8.84 -3.08
C MET A 109 1.30 -9.65 -2.62
N ALA A 110 1.27 -10.03 -1.33
CA ALA A 110 0.14 -10.75 -0.74
C ALA A 110 -1.16 -9.94 -0.81
N SER A 111 -1.09 -8.63 -0.56
CA SER A 111 -2.25 -7.74 -0.71
C SER A 111 -2.86 -7.80 -2.11
N TRP A 112 -2.04 -7.68 -3.15
CA TRP A 112 -2.50 -7.78 -4.54
C TRP A 112 -3.06 -9.16 -4.87
N GLY A 113 -2.41 -10.23 -4.40
CA GLY A 113 -2.89 -11.61 -4.57
C GLY A 113 -4.25 -11.84 -3.90
N LEU A 114 -4.43 -11.32 -2.68
CA LEU A 114 -5.71 -11.41 -1.98
C LEU A 114 -6.82 -10.62 -2.67
N ILE A 115 -6.52 -9.46 -3.27
CA ILE A 115 -7.49 -8.70 -4.07
C ILE A 115 -7.96 -9.55 -5.26
N ALA A 116 -7.04 -10.17 -5.99
CA ALA A 116 -7.39 -11.04 -7.11
C ALA A 116 -8.28 -12.20 -6.66
N LEU A 117 -7.91 -12.88 -5.58
CA LEU A 117 -8.72 -13.98 -5.01
C LEU A 117 -10.09 -13.51 -4.53
N ALA A 118 -10.17 -12.32 -3.93
CA ALA A 118 -11.43 -11.76 -3.47
C ALA A 118 -12.40 -11.44 -4.61
N VAL A 119 -11.89 -11.01 -5.76
CA VAL A 119 -12.70 -10.77 -6.97
C VAL A 119 -13.15 -12.09 -7.59
N ILE A 120 -12.26 -13.07 -7.73
CA ILE A 120 -12.56 -14.37 -8.35
C ILE A 120 -13.56 -15.17 -7.52
N GLY A 121 -13.38 -15.21 -6.19
CA GLY A 121 -14.22 -15.97 -5.26
C GLY A 121 -15.40 -15.19 -4.68
N GLY A 122 -15.47 -13.89 -4.91
CA GLY A 122 -16.48 -13.00 -4.35
C GLY A 122 -17.85 -13.15 -5.02
N ARG A 123 -18.92 -12.98 -4.25
CA ARG A 123 -20.28 -12.91 -4.79
C ARG A 123 -20.57 -11.51 -5.29
N ASN A 124 -21.09 -11.42 -6.51
CA ASN A 124 -21.47 -10.12 -7.08
C ASN A 124 -22.65 -9.50 -6.31
N THR A 125 -22.49 -8.27 -5.82
CA THR A 125 -23.48 -7.54 -5.01
C THR A 125 -24.68 -7.08 -5.87
N THR A 126 -24.50 -6.95 -7.19
CA THR A 126 -25.54 -6.43 -8.11
C THR A 126 -26.49 -7.51 -8.62
N ARG A 127 -26.31 -8.76 -8.21
CA ARG A 127 -27.10 -9.91 -8.70
C ARG A 127 -28.22 -10.38 -7.74
N ASN A 128 -28.55 -9.58 -6.73
CA ASN A 128 -29.68 -9.85 -5.85
C ASN A 128 -30.81 -8.84 -6.07
#